data_aa42e1c250b940d0b7ee9a219da50c40
#
_entry.id   aa42e1c250b940d0b7ee9a219da50c40
#
_cell.length_a   1.000
_cell.length_b   1.000
_cell.length_c   1.000
_cell.angle_alpha   90.00
_cell.angle_beta   90.00
_cell.angle_gamma   90.00
#
_symmetry.space_group_name_H-M   'P 1'
#
loop_
_entity.id
_entity.type
_entity.pdbx_description
1 polymer ?
#
loop_
_entity_poly.entity_id
_entity_poly.type
_entity_poly.pdbx_seq_one_letter_code
_entity_poly.pdbx_strand_id
1 'polypeptide(L)'
;MTLAATYYGANGWLLEFNNLRVLVDPWLRGSLSFPTGSWLLKGVLPHERPAPGTLDLLLLTQGLADHSHPESLDLLPRDLPVIGSASAARVVQSLGFQTITSLKPGETTNHQGLTVRATAGAPVPMVENGYLLEHEAGQLYLEPHGFLDPNLPEQPLDAVITPMVDLGLPALGAFVKGCSVAPELVQRFQPTTMLASTSGGDVRFSGALSGILQMNGSVEQTG
;
A
#
# COMPACT_ATOMS: atom_id res chain seq x y z
N MET A 1 15.48 19.72 -2.39
CA MET A 1 15.10 18.34 -2.01
C MET A 1 13.60 18.25 -2.15
N THR A 2 13.08 17.21 -2.79
CA THR A 2 11.65 17.09 -3.08
C THR A 2 11.19 15.67 -2.77
N LEU A 3 10.21 15.55 -1.87
CA LEU A 3 9.41 14.36 -1.69
C LEU A 3 8.05 14.60 -2.35
N ALA A 4 7.68 13.76 -3.33
CA ALA A 4 6.39 13.83 -3.99
C ALA A 4 5.70 12.46 -3.96
N ALA A 5 4.36 12.48 -3.90
CA ALA A 5 3.54 11.29 -3.92
C ALA A 5 2.41 11.46 -4.94
N THR A 6 2.29 10.53 -5.88
CA THR A 6 1.22 10.49 -6.87
C THR A 6 0.35 9.26 -6.62
N TYR A 7 -0.93 9.48 -6.40
CA TYR A 7 -1.90 8.41 -6.16
C TYR A 7 -2.30 7.71 -7.47
N TYR A 8 -2.16 6.38 -7.47
CA TYR A 8 -2.50 5.52 -8.61
C TYR A 8 -3.80 4.72 -8.40
N GLY A 9 -4.53 4.98 -7.31
CA GLY A 9 -5.77 4.30 -6.97
C GLY A 9 -5.57 3.07 -6.09
N ALA A 10 -6.62 2.68 -5.37
CA ALA A 10 -6.60 1.61 -4.37
C ALA A 10 -5.45 1.77 -3.36
N ASN A 11 -4.46 0.88 -3.40
CA ASN A 11 -3.25 0.95 -2.59
C ASN A 11 -2.04 1.50 -3.37
N GLY A 12 -2.23 1.86 -4.64
CA GLY A 12 -1.15 2.20 -5.57
C GLY A 12 -0.63 3.63 -5.42
N TRP A 13 0.68 3.77 -5.27
CA TRP A 13 1.37 5.06 -5.19
C TRP A 13 2.66 5.07 -6.02
N LEU A 14 2.97 6.21 -6.61
CA LEU A 14 4.31 6.54 -7.06
C LEU A 14 4.91 7.55 -6.08
N LEU A 15 5.99 7.17 -5.40
CA LEU A 15 6.75 8.01 -4.49
C LEU A 15 8.03 8.45 -5.19
N GLU A 16 8.34 9.74 -5.11
CA GLU A 16 9.52 10.32 -5.72
C GLU A 16 10.35 11.03 -4.65
N PHE A 17 11.54 10.47 -4.36
CA PHE A 17 12.52 11.02 -3.45
C PHE A 17 13.64 11.66 -4.28
N ASN A 18 13.56 12.95 -4.57
CA ASN A 18 14.36 13.61 -5.61
C ASN A 18 14.16 12.91 -6.97
N ASN A 19 15.17 12.20 -7.45
CA ASN A 19 15.12 11.45 -8.72
C ASN A 19 14.81 9.96 -8.53
N LEU A 20 14.81 9.46 -7.30
CA LEU A 20 14.51 8.05 -7.01
C LEU A 20 12.99 7.82 -7.07
N ARG A 21 12.56 6.92 -7.94
CA ARG A 21 11.15 6.65 -8.23
C ARG A 21 10.74 5.26 -7.74
N VAL A 22 9.86 5.22 -6.75
CA VAL A 22 9.39 4.01 -6.07
C VAL A 22 7.91 3.80 -6.38
N LEU A 23 7.59 2.70 -7.07
CA LEU A 23 6.21 2.30 -7.29
C LEU A 23 5.75 1.37 -6.16
N VAL A 24 4.63 1.70 -5.53
CA VAL A 24 4.09 0.97 -4.38
C VAL A 24 2.77 0.33 -4.77
N ASP A 25 2.57 -0.96 -4.46
CA ASP A 25 1.33 -1.74 -4.57
C ASP A 25 0.51 -1.43 -5.84
N PRO A 26 1.06 -1.56 -7.06
CA PRO A 26 0.41 -1.06 -8.25
C PRO A 26 -0.77 -1.92 -8.70
N TRP A 27 -1.94 -1.28 -8.87
CA TRP A 27 -3.03 -1.81 -9.65
C TRP A 27 -3.31 -0.84 -10.81
N LEU A 28 -2.81 -1.17 -12.01
CA LEU A 28 -2.76 -0.26 -13.17
C LEU A 28 -3.81 -0.63 -14.23
N ARG A 29 -4.18 -1.90 -14.32
CA ARG A 29 -5.13 -2.41 -15.31
C ARG A 29 -5.85 -3.67 -14.84
N GLY A 30 -6.85 -4.08 -15.61
CA GLY A 30 -7.58 -5.32 -15.38
C GLY A 30 -8.55 -5.24 -14.22
N SER A 31 -8.94 -6.39 -13.72
CA SER A 31 -9.92 -6.51 -12.65
C SER A 31 -9.37 -7.31 -11.48
N LEU A 32 -9.69 -6.87 -10.28
CA LEU A 32 -9.38 -7.57 -9.06
C LEU A 32 -10.44 -8.65 -8.80
N SER A 33 -9.99 -9.90 -8.71
CA SER A 33 -10.83 -11.01 -8.29
C SER A 33 -10.18 -11.67 -7.08
N PHE A 34 -10.94 -11.82 -6.01
CA PHE A 34 -10.47 -12.49 -4.81
C PHE A 34 -10.55 -14.02 -4.95
N PRO A 35 -9.78 -14.80 -4.17
CA PRO A 35 -9.74 -16.27 -4.28
C PRO A 35 -11.10 -16.96 -4.16
N THR A 36 -12.06 -16.30 -3.52
CA THR A 36 -13.46 -16.78 -3.37
C THR A 36 -14.28 -16.67 -4.65
N GLY A 37 -13.73 -16.07 -5.70
CA GLY A 37 -14.36 -15.92 -7.01
C GLY A 37 -14.96 -14.53 -7.26
N SER A 38 -14.96 -14.13 -8.52
CA SER A 38 -15.47 -12.82 -8.99
C SER A 38 -16.97 -12.62 -8.76
N TRP A 39 -17.73 -13.70 -8.56
CA TRP A 39 -19.16 -13.64 -8.22
C TRP A 39 -19.39 -13.10 -6.80
N LEU A 40 -18.43 -13.30 -5.90
CA LEU A 40 -18.52 -12.87 -4.51
C LEU A 40 -18.10 -11.39 -4.36
N LEU A 41 -16.93 -11.04 -4.87
CA LEU A 41 -16.44 -9.67 -4.91
C LEU A 41 -15.48 -9.50 -6.09
N LYS A 42 -15.74 -8.48 -6.89
CA LYS A 42 -14.89 -8.05 -8.01
C LYS A 42 -14.69 -6.55 -7.97
N GLY A 43 -13.44 -6.11 -8.04
CA GLY A 43 -13.09 -4.71 -8.25
C GLY A 43 -12.73 -4.46 -9.72
N VAL A 44 -13.11 -3.30 -10.25
CA VAL A 44 -12.76 -2.87 -11.60
C VAL A 44 -12.29 -1.42 -11.54
N LEU A 45 -11.15 -1.14 -12.16
CA LEU A 45 -10.71 0.24 -12.39
C LEU A 45 -11.61 0.89 -13.44
N PRO A 46 -12.06 2.13 -13.24
CA PRO A 46 -12.83 2.86 -14.24
C PRO A 46 -12.02 3.14 -15.50
N HIS A 47 -10.71 3.31 -15.34
CA HIS A 47 -9.75 3.54 -16.42
C HIS A 47 -8.43 2.82 -16.12
N GLU A 48 -7.87 2.18 -17.13
CA GLU A 48 -6.51 1.65 -17.05
C GLU A 48 -5.50 2.80 -17.00
N ARG A 49 -4.41 2.57 -16.28
CA ARG A 49 -3.31 3.55 -16.12
C ARG A 49 -2.05 2.99 -16.76
N PRO A 50 -1.31 3.79 -17.52
CA PRO A 50 0.00 3.36 -18.02
C PRO A 50 0.92 3.11 -16.82
N ALA A 51 1.84 2.16 -16.98
CA ALA A 51 2.95 2.05 -16.05
C ALA A 51 3.70 3.39 -16.01
N PRO A 52 4.07 3.89 -14.81
CA PRO A 52 4.92 5.08 -14.74
C PRO A 52 6.22 4.81 -15.51
N GLY A 53 6.79 5.82 -16.15
CA GLY A 53 8.02 5.68 -16.93
C GLY A 53 9.15 4.96 -16.18
N THR A 54 10.38 5.41 -16.26
CA THR A 54 11.52 4.80 -15.55
C THR A 54 11.24 4.69 -14.05
N LEU A 55 11.45 3.51 -13.50
CA LEU A 55 11.31 3.19 -12.08
C LEU A 55 12.64 2.66 -11.54
N ASP A 56 12.94 2.93 -10.30
CA ASP A 56 14.15 2.46 -9.61
C ASP A 56 13.84 1.33 -8.63
N LEU A 57 12.62 1.29 -8.10
CA LEU A 57 12.20 0.31 -7.09
C LEU A 57 10.71 0.01 -7.19
N LEU A 58 10.35 -1.26 -7.00
CA LEU A 58 9.00 -1.74 -6.70
C LEU A 58 8.93 -2.10 -5.22
N LEU A 59 8.02 -1.49 -4.48
CA LEU A 59 7.77 -1.75 -3.05
C LEU A 59 6.40 -2.40 -2.88
N LEU A 60 6.34 -3.58 -2.24
CA LEU A 60 5.10 -4.34 -2.09
C LEU A 60 4.83 -4.68 -0.63
N THR A 61 3.68 -4.28 -0.14
CA THR A 61 3.27 -4.51 1.26
C THR A 61 2.80 -5.93 1.50
N GLN A 62 2.08 -6.52 0.52
CA GLN A 62 1.44 -7.84 0.66
C GLN A 62 1.36 -8.57 -0.69
N GLY A 63 1.20 -9.90 -0.63
CA GLY A 63 1.06 -10.76 -1.81
C GLY A 63 -0.37 -10.99 -2.29
N LEU A 64 -1.38 -10.31 -1.76
CA LEU A 64 -2.73 -10.34 -2.31
C LEU A 64 -2.85 -9.49 -3.58
N ALA A 65 -3.83 -9.81 -4.42
CA ALA A 65 -3.96 -9.21 -5.74
C ALA A 65 -4.26 -7.70 -5.72
N ASP A 66 -4.78 -7.17 -4.65
CA ASP A 66 -5.01 -5.73 -4.45
C ASP A 66 -3.73 -4.94 -4.08
N HIS A 67 -2.62 -5.63 -3.80
CA HIS A 67 -1.30 -5.07 -3.54
C HIS A 67 -0.25 -5.55 -4.56
N SER A 68 -0.34 -6.80 -4.97
CA SER A 68 0.58 -7.43 -5.92
C SER A 68 -0.17 -7.92 -7.16
N HIS A 69 -0.82 -6.99 -7.87
CA HIS A 69 -1.72 -7.29 -8.99
C HIS A 69 -0.95 -7.89 -10.18
N PRO A 70 -1.16 -9.17 -10.54
CA PRO A 70 -0.33 -9.85 -11.53
C PRO A 70 -0.31 -9.17 -12.89
N GLU A 71 -1.48 -8.78 -13.44
CA GLU A 71 -1.57 -8.12 -14.74
C GLU A 71 -0.86 -6.75 -14.76
N SER A 72 -0.82 -6.04 -13.62
CA SER A 72 -0.10 -4.78 -13.48
C SER A 72 1.40 -5.00 -13.35
N LEU A 73 1.81 -6.02 -12.58
CA LEU A 73 3.20 -6.39 -12.43
C LEU A 73 3.81 -6.90 -13.75
N ASP A 74 2.98 -7.49 -14.63
CA ASP A 74 3.41 -7.92 -15.98
C ASP A 74 3.83 -6.77 -16.90
N LEU A 75 3.42 -5.53 -16.59
CA LEU A 75 3.85 -4.34 -17.32
C LEU A 75 5.26 -3.90 -16.96
N LEU A 76 5.83 -4.40 -15.85
CA LEU A 76 7.08 -3.90 -15.29
C LEU A 76 8.28 -4.75 -15.77
N PRO A 77 9.45 -4.12 -15.94
CA PRO A 77 10.68 -4.82 -16.25
C PRO A 77 11.03 -5.87 -15.19
N ARG A 78 11.50 -7.04 -15.58
CA ARG A 78 11.84 -8.14 -14.65
C ARG A 78 13.16 -7.93 -13.89
N ASP A 79 13.99 -7.03 -14.36
CA ASP A 79 15.21 -6.56 -13.71
C ASP A 79 14.97 -5.41 -12.71
N LEU A 80 13.76 -4.84 -12.66
CA LEU A 80 13.38 -3.84 -11.66
C LEU A 80 13.55 -4.45 -10.25
N PRO A 81 14.37 -3.84 -9.37
CA PRO A 81 14.51 -4.30 -7.99
C PRO A 81 13.17 -4.26 -7.23
N VAL A 82 12.93 -5.29 -6.42
CA VAL A 82 11.73 -5.41 -5.60
C VAL A 82 12.12 -5.53 -4.14
N ILE A 83 11.47 -4.72 -3.29
CA ILE A 83 11.46 -4.91 -1.83
C ILE A 83 10.02 -5.24 -1.44
N GLY A 84 9.80 -6.26 -0.60
CA GLY A 84 8.45 -6.62 -0.22
C GLY A 84 8.35 -7.54 0.98
N SER A 85 7.12 -7.77 1.43
CA SER A 85 6.83 -8.80 2.42
C SER A 85 7.14 -10.20 1.89
N ALA A 86 7.22 -11.18 2.77
CA ALA A 86 7.46 -12.58 2.37
C ALA A 86 6.38 -13.13 1.43
N SER A 87 5.13 -12.66 1.54
CA SER A 87 4.05 -13.06 0.64
C SER A 87 4.18 -12.41 -0.74
N ALA A 88 4.51 -11.12 -0.80
CA ALA A 88 4.76 -10.38 -2.04
C ALA A 88 5.98 -10.95 -2.79
N ALA A 89 7.06 -11.24 -2.07
CA ALA A 89 8.27 -11.83 -2.66
C ALA A 89 7.98 -13.14 -3.41
N ARG A 90 7.11 -14.00 -2.89
CA ARG A 90 6.70 -15.24 -3.61
C ARG A 90 5.93 -14.93 -4.90
N VAL A 91 5.07 -13.92 -4.90
CA VAL A 91 4.32 -13.52 -6.10
C VAL A 91 5.28 -13.04 -7.19
N VAL A 92 6.15 -12.06 -6.88
CA VAL A 92 7.07 -11.51 -7.88
C VAL A 92 8.11 -12.53 -8.35
N GLN A 93 8.53 -13.45 -7.48
CA GLN A 93 9.39 -14.57 -7.86
C GLN A 93 8.71 -15.47 -8.91
N SER A 94 7.43 -15.78 -8.72
CA SER A 94 6.66 -16.59 -9.67
C SER A 94 6.45 -15.88 -11.00
N LEU A 95 6.48 -14.55 -11.02
CA LEU A 95 6.41 -13.72 -12.23
C LEU A 95 7.76 -13.47 -12.89
N GLY A 96 8.85 -13.99 -12.33
CA GLY A 96 10.19 -13.95 -12.93
C GLY A 96 11.00 -12.68 -12.63
N PHE A 97 10.66 -11.90 -11.60
CA PHE A 97 11.52 -10.81 -11.15
C PHE A 97 12.85 -11.35 -10.62
N GLN A 98 13.95 -10.66 -10.92
CA GLN A 98 15.31 -11.18 -10.73
C GLN A 98 15.94 -10.73 -9.41
N THR A 99 15.66 -9.48 -8.99
CA THR A 99 16.26 -8.88 -7.80
C THR A 99 15.17 -8.63 -6.74
N ILE A 100 15.07 -9.54 -5.76
CA ILE A 100 14.02 -9.53 -4.76
C ILE A 100 14.63 -9.51 -3.36
N THR A 101 14.27 -8.50 -2.58
CA THR A 101 14.60 -8.39 -1.14
C THR A 101 13.33 -8.58 -0.32
N SER A 102 13.23 -9.69 0.39
CA SER A 102 12.11 -9.94 1.31
C SER A 102 12.45 -9.44 2.70
N LEU A 103 11.59 -8.62 3.29
CA LEU A 103 11.75 -8.10 4.65
C LEU A 103 10.66 -8.63 5.57
N LYS A 104 11.03 -8.94 6.80
CA LYS A 104 10.13 -9.17 7.93
C LYS A 104 10.00 -7.88 8.75
N PRO A 105 8.91 -7.70 9.52
CA PRO A 105 8.80 -6.60 10.46
C PRO A 105 10.05 -6.45 11.36
N GLY A 106 10.56 -5.22 11.43
CA GLY A 106 11.81 -4.88 12.13
C GLY A 106 13.07 -4.94 11.27
N GLU A 107 13.06 -5.62 10.12
CA GLU A 107 14.21 -5.66 9.21
C GLU A 107 14.30 -4.38 8.38
N THR A 108 15.52 -4.03 8.00
CA THR A 108 15.85 -2.81 7.24
C THR A 108 16.79 -3.14 6.10
N THR A 109 16.61 -2.46 4.98
CA THR A 109 17.54 -2.47 3.83
C THR A 109 17.72 -1.07 3.27
N ASN A 110 18.71 -0.88 2.42
CA ASN A 110 18.93 0.40 1.72
C ASN A 110 18.94 0.16 0.21
N HIS A 111 18.28 1.07 -0.52
CA HIS A 111 18.29 1.08 -1.96
C HIS A 111 18.54 2.52 -2.47
N GLN A 112 19.69 2.76 -3.07
CA GLN A 112 20.08 4.06 -3.65
C GLN A 112 19.88 5.27 -2.69
N GLY A 113 20.23 5.10 -1.41
CA GLY A 113 20.06 6.13 -0.39
C GLY A 113 18.70 6.14 0.33
N LEU A 114 17.71 5.39 -0.16
CA LEU A 114 16.45 5.17 0.53
C LEU A 114 16.60 4.04 1.54
N THR A 115 16.45 4.33 2.81
CA THR A 115 16.33 3.33 3.86
C THR A 115 14.86 2.85 3.92
N VAL A 116 14.66 1.55 3.75
CA VAL A 116 13.35 0.90 3.83
C VAL A 116 13.33 0.01 5.06
N ARG A 117 12.56 0.37 6.07
CA ARG A 117 12.33 -0.42 7.27
C ARG A 117 10.94 -1.02 7.22
N ALA A 118 10.85 -2.35 7.24
CA ALA A 118 9.58 -3.04 7.37
C ALA A 118 9.06 -2.94 8.80
N THR A 119 7.79 -2.65 8.96
CA THR A 119 7.05 -2.60 10.22
C THR A 119 5.97 -3.66 10.23
N ALA A 120 5.44 -4.00 11.38
CA ALA A 120 4.23 -4.81 11.42
C ALA A 120 3.09 -4.05 10.74
N GLY A 121 2.36 -4.75 9.89
CA GLY A 121 1.12 -4.26 9.29
C GLY A 121 -0.10 -4.95 9.89
N ALA A 122 -1.28 -4.64 9.36
CA ALA A 122 -2.54 -5.21 9.83
C ALA A 122 -2.54 -6.75 9.73
N PRO A 123 -3.12 -7.46 10.72
CA PRO A 123 -3.23 -8.91 10.71
C PRO A 123 -4.41 -9.37 9.82
N VAL A 124 -4.45 -8.93 8.58
CA VAL A 124 -5.42 -9.34 7.55
C VAL A 124 -4.89 -10.57 6.82
N PRO A 125 -5.71 -11.36 6.08
CA PRO A 125 -5.54 -12.83 5.89
C PRO A 125 -4.12 -13.35 5.71
N MET A 126 -3.18 -12.48 5.38
CA MET A 126 -1.74 -12.77 5.33
C MET A 126 -1.00 -11.64 6.03
N VAL A 127 0.13 -11.95 6.69
CA VAL A 127 0.96 -10.93 7.33
C VAL A 127 1.41 -9.91 6.29
N GLU A 128 1.10 -8.67 6.54
CA GLU A 128 1.44 -7.51 5.74
C GLU A 128 2.60 -6.76 6.37
N ASN A 129 3.37 -6.05 5.57
CA ASN A 129 4.31 -5.06 6.07
C ASN A 129 3.71 -3.66 5.89
N GLY A 130 3.80 -2.82 6.94
CA GLY A 130 3.95 -1.40 6.75
C GLY A 130 5.41 -1.07 6.44
N TYR A 131 5.69 0.16 6.03
CA TYR A 131 7.05 0.62 5.76
C TYR A 131 7.29 2.02 6.31
N LEU A 132 8.39 2.18 7.03
CA LEU A 132 8.99 3.48 7.29
C LEU A 132 10.10 3.70 6.24
N LEU A 133 9.95 4.77 5.46
CA LEU A 133 10.84 5.14 4.36
C LEU A 133 11.58 6.41 4.74
N GLU A 134 12.92 6.36 4.72
CA GLU A 134 13.78 7.49 5.13
C GLU A 134 14.78 7.79 4.02
N HIS A 135 14.77 9.03 3.54
CA HIS A 135 15.66 9.55 2.52
C HIS A 135 16.03 11.01 2.84
N GLU A 136 17.09 11.54 2.27
CA GLU A 136 17.46 12.97 2.45
C GLU A 136 16.36 13.95 1.97
N ALA A 137 15.51 13.52 1.03
CA ALA A 137 14.40 14.31 0.51
C ALA A 137 13.17 14.32 1.42
N GLY A 138 13.10 13.43 2.41
CA GLY A 138 12.00 13.34 3.37
C GLY A 138 11.77 11.93 3.89
N GLN A 139 10.86 11.85 4.86
CA GLN A 139 10.52 10.61 5.57
C GLN A 139 9.02 10.39 5.53
N LEU A 140 8.60 9.17 5.30
CA LEU A 140 7.19 8.82 5.33
C LEU A 140 6.93 7.42 5.92
N TYR A 141 5.75 7.27 6.52
CA TYR A 141 5.20 5.97 6.91
C TYR A 141 4.07 5.59 5.96
N LEU A 142 4.05 4.32 5.53
CA LEU A 142 3.02 3.77 4.67
C LEU A 142 2.49 2.47 5.26
N GLU A 143 1.16 2.40 5.43
CA GLU A 143 0.48 1.19 5.86
C GLU A 143 -0.96 1.18 5.29
N PRO A 144 -1.31 0.19 4.43
CA PRO A 144 -2.50 0.26 3.60
C PRO A 144 -3.81 -0.18 4.26
N HIS A 145 -3.81 -0.68 5.49
CA HIS A 145 -5.02 -1.17 6.16
C HIS A 145 -5.39 -0.43 7.45
N GLY A 146 -4.62 0.59 7.83
CA GLY A 146 -4.83 1.32 9.08
C GLY A 146 -4.35 0.51 10.29
N PHE A 147 -3.03 0.42 10.44
CA PHE A 147 -2.37 -0.24 11.57
C PHE A 147 -1.16 0.60 12.01
N LEU A 148 -1.00 0.75 13.30
CA LEU A 148 0.19 1.33 13.90
C LEU A 148 0.99 0.24 14.60
N ASP A 149 2.20 -0.04 14.11
CA ASP A 149 3.13 -0.93 14.83
C ASP A 149 3.48 -0.29 16.19
N PRO A 150 3.14 -0.94 17.32
CA PRO A 150 3.38 -0.38 18.63
C PRO A 150 4.87 -0.23 18.97
N ASN A 151 5.75 -0.90 18.23
CA ASN A 151 7.20 -0.85 18.44
C ASN A 151 7.88 0.33 17.73
N LEU A 152 7.12 1.12 16.94
CA LEU A 152 7.67 2.30 16.30
C LEU A 152 7.85 3.44 17.30
N PRO A 153 9.00 4.13 17.29
CA PRO A 153 9.22 5.29 18.13
C PRO A 153 8.32 6.46 17.70
N GLU A 154 8.11 7.40 18.61
CA GLU A 154 7.56 8.71 18.28
C GLU A 154 8.62 9.49 17.53
N GLN A 155 8.28 9.96 16.33
CA GLN A 155 9.16 10.80 15.52
C GLN A 155 8.34 11.60 14.53
N PRO A 156 8.66 12.89 14.28
CA PRO A 156 8.02 13.66 13.22
C PRO A 156 8.33 13.07 11.84
N LEU A 157 7.32 13.03 10.96
CA LEU A 157 7.46 12.60 9.57
C LEU A 157 6.92 13.68 8.62
N ASP A 158 7.40 13.67 7.38
CA ASP A 158 6.85 14.57 6.34
C ASP A 158 5.47 14.11 5.90
N ALA A 159 5.26 12.79 5.78
CA ALA A 159 3.98 12.24 5.36
C ALA A 159 3.64 10.90 6.04
N VAL A 160 2.34 10.63 6.13
CA VAL A 160 1.77 9.31 6.42
C VAL A 160 0.78 8.94 5.32
N ILE A 161 0.93 7.76 4.74
CA ILE A 161 0.01 7.17 3.76
C ILE A 161 -0.74 6.03 4.44
N THR A 162 -2.05 6.21 4.65
CA THR A 162 -2.90 5.23 5.34
C THR A 162 -4.36 5.42 4.90
N PRO A 163 -5.24 4.42 5.09
CA PRO A 163 -6.67 4.64 4.93
C PRO A 163 -7.21 5.72 5.87
N MET A 164 -8.23 6.45 5.42
CA MET A 164 -8.97 7.41 6.24
C MET A 164 -10.40 6.95 6.53
N VAL A 165 -10.75 5.75 6.10
CA VAL A 165 -12.05 5.13 6.30
C VAL A 165 -11.90 3.75 6.91
N ASP A 166 -12.89 3.31 7.66
CA ASP A 166 -12.98 1.91 8.09
C ASP A 166 -13.80 1.14 7.05
N LEU A 167 -13.28 -0.01 6.59
CA LEU A 167 -13.99 -0.94 5.71
C LEU A 167 -14.16 -2.28 6.40
N GLY A 168 -15.36 -2.82 6.33
CA GLY A 168 -15.65 -4.10 6.99
C GLY A 168 -16.87 -4.81 6.43
N LEU A 169 -17.15 -5.97 7.01
CA LEU A 169 -18.36 -6.75 6.75
C LEU A 169 -19.19 -6.86 8.04
N PRO A 170 -20.54 -6.88 7.93
CA PRO A 170 -21.39 -7.17 9.06
C PRO A 170 -20.94 -8.45 9.76
N ALA A 171 -20.93 -8.47 11.06
CA ALA A 171 -20.52 -9.59 11.92
C ALA A 171 -19.04 -10.01 11.87
N LEU A 172 -18.23 -9.58 10.91
CA LEU A 172 -16.78 -9.85 10.86
C LEU A 172 -15.94 -8.65 11.35
N GLY A 173 -16.54 -7.48 11.45
CA GLY A 173 -15.85 -6.25 11.84
C GLY A 173 -15.07 -5.59 10.69
N ALA A 174 -14.34 -4.53 11.03
CA ALA A 174 -13.52 -3.79 10.09
C ALA A 174 -12.18 -4.52 9.85
N PHE A 175 -11.84 -4.74 8.58
CA PHE A 175 -10.53 -5.25 8.15
C PHE A 175 -9.60 -4.12 7.66
N VAL A 176 -10.16 -2.94 7.30
CA VAL A 176 -9.44 -1.67 7.17
C VAL A 176 -9.92 -0.77 8.30
N LYS A 177 -8.99 -0.15 9.04
CA LYS A 177 -9.27 0.63 10.26
C LYS A 177 -8.70 2.04 10.18
N GLY A 178 -8.82 2.69 9.03
CA GLY A 178 -8.22 3.99 8.79
C GLY A 178 -8.77 5.08 9.72
N CYS A 179 -10.09 5.18 9.85
CA CYS A 179 -10.75 6.18 10.70
C CYS A 179 -10.37 6.03 12.17
N SER A 180 -10.25 4.78 12.65
CA SER A 180 -9.91 4.53 14.06
C SER A 180 -8.41 4.67 14.36
N VAL A 181 -7.53 4.42 13.39
CA VAL A 181 -6.06 4.41 13.60
C VAL A 181 -5.40 5.73 13.18
N ALA A 182 -5.97 6.49 12.24
CA ALA A 182 -5.38 7.75 11.79
C ALA A 182 -5.06 8.74 12.94
N PRO A 183 -5.92 8.95 13.97
CA PRO A 183 -5.58 9.80 15.10
C PRO A 183 -4.36 9.34 15.89
N GLU A 184 -4.15 8.03 16.03
CA GLU A 184 -2.98 7.45 16.70
C GLU A 184 -1.71 7.68 15.89
N LEU A 185 -1.79 7.57 14.55
CA LEU A 185 -0.70 7.86 13.63
C LEU A 185 -0.32 9.34 13.67
N VAL A 186 -1.31 10.24 13.70
CA VAL A 186 -1.06 11.68 13.86
C VAL A 186 -0.36 11.97 15.19
N GLN A 187 -0.80 11.38 16.28
CA GLN A 187 -0.16 11.56 17.59
C GLN A 187 1.27 11.02 17.58
N ARG A 188 1.51 9.86 16.98
CA ARG A 188 2.81 9.18 16.95
C ARG A 188 3.83 9.89 16.09
N PHE A 189 3.42 10.34 14.90
CA PHE A 189 4.33 10.81 13.87
C PHE A 189 4.24 12.31 13.60
N GLN A 190 3.24 13.01 14.14
CA GLN A 190 3.04 14.45 13.93
C GLN A 190 3.31 14.87 12.46
N PRO A 191 2.71 14.15 11.47
CA PRO A 191 3.08 14.32 10.07
C PRO A 191 2.68 15.69 9.55
N THR A 192 3.50 16.24 8.65
CA THR A 192 3.14 17.47 7.92
C THR A 192 1.96 17.23 7.00
N THR A 193 1.82 16.00 6.46
CA THR A 193 0.76 15.65 5.51
C THR A 193 0.23 14.23 5.77
N MET A 194 -1.09 14.09 5.79
CA MET A 194 -1.77 12.80 5.75
C MET A 194 -2.31 12.54 4.34
N LEU A 195 -2.03 11.38 3.77
CA LEU A 195 -2.46 11.00 2.43
C LEU A 195 -3.37 9.76 2.52
N ALA A 196 -4.61 9.92 2.04
CA ALA A 196 -5.61 8.86 2.08
C ALA A 196 -5.33 7.76 1.04
N SER A 197 -5.06 6.54 1.51
CA SER A 197 -4.99 5.32 0.71
C SER A 197 -6.29 4.53 0.85
N THR A 198 -6.53 3.57 -0.04
CA THR A 198 -7.65 2.60 0.05
C THR A 198 -9.04 3.25 0.17
N SER A 199 -9.16 4.55 -0.10
CA SER A 199 -10.43 5.28 0.02
C SER A 199 -11.47 4.90 -1.04
N GLY A 200 -11.13 4.02 -1.98
CA GLY A 200 -12.04 3.33 -2.89
C GLY A 200 -12.73 4.20 -3.93
N GLY A 201 -12.51 5.50 -3.94
CA GLY A 201 -13.27 6.45 -4.77
C GLY A 201 -13.14 6.24 -6.28
N ASP A 202 -12.13 5.53 -6.73
CA ASP A 202 -11.85 5.24 -8.14
C ASP A 202 -12.03 3.76 -8.51
N VAL A 203 -12.45 2.91 -7.55
CA VAL A 203 -12.70 1.48 -7.78
C VAL A 203 -14.19 1.18 -7.74
N ARG A 204 -14.70 0.48 -8.75
CA ARG A 204 -16.08 -0.01 -8.77
C ARG A 204 -16.11 -1.45 -8.30
N PHE A 205 -16.77 -1.68 -7.17
CA PHE A 205 -17.00 -3.03 -6.66
C PHE A 205 -18.33 -3.60 -7.16
N SER A 206 -18.34 -4.90 -7.46
CA SER A 206 -19.51 -5.68 -7.85
C SER A 206 -19.43 -7.08 -7.24
N GLY A 207 -20.54 -7.83 -7.26
CA GLY A 207 -20.65 -9.17 -6.68
C GLY A 207 -21.52 -9.19 -5.43
N ALA A 208 -21.75 -10.38 -4.88
CA ALA A 208 -22.70 -10.58 -3.77
C ALA A 208 -22.33 -9.81 -2.48
N LEU A 209 -21.05 -9.56 -2.24
CA LEU A 209 -20.59 -8.81 -1.06
C LEU A 209 -20.56 -7.28 -1.27
N SER A 210 -20.65 -6.79 -2.50
CA SER A 210 -20.53 -5.34 -2.75
C SER A 210 -21.65 -4.53 -2.08
N GLY A 211 -22.84 -5.12 -1.94
CA GLY A 211 -23.99 -4.48 -1.30
C GLY A 211 -24.01 -4.55 0.24
N ILE A 212 -23.09 -5.32 0.84
CA ILE A 212 -23.00 -5.47 2.31
C ILE A 212 -21.68 -4.95 2.89
N LEU A 213 -20.76 -4.47 2.05
CA LEU A 213 -19.58 -3.77 2.52
C LEU A 213 -20.01 -2.52 3.31
N GLN A 214 -19.52 -2.40 4.53
CA GLN A 214 -19.73 -1.24 5.38
C GLN A 214 -18.51 -0.34 5.32
N MET A 215 -18.74 0.94 5.04
CA MET A 215 -17.72 1.98 5.08
C MET A 215 -18.14 3.01 6.12
N ASN A 216 -17.27 3.29 7.08
CA ASN A 216 -17.46 4.30 8.12
C ASN A 216 -16.38 5.37 8.02
N GLY A 217 -16.75 6.64 8.28
CA GLY A 217 -15.87 7.78 8.16
C GLY A 217 -15.78 8.33 6.73
N SER A 218 -15.14 9.48 6.63
CA SER A 218 -14.77 10.09 5.36
C SER A 218 -13.42 10.80 5.50
N VAL A 219 -12.78 11.12 4.39
CA VAL A 219 -11.52 11.87 4.39
C VAL A 219 -11.69 13.21 5.08
N GLU A 220 -12.84 13.89 4.87
CA GLU A 220 -13.15 15.20 5.50
C GLU A 220 -13.39 15.12 7.02
N GLN A 221 -13.75 13.96 7.54
CA GLN A 221 -13.98 13.75 8.98
C GLN A 221 -12.71 13.33 9.73
N THR A 222 -11.73 12.79 9.02
CA THR A 222 -10.53 12.18 9.60
C THR A 222 -9.29 13.04 9.38
N GLY A 223 -9.35 13.99 8.41
CA GLY A 223 -8.26 14.91 8.05
C GLY A 223 -8.18 16.17 8.87
#